data_2e364fb2bd8e3e3e7c958693e97d1d3e
#
_entry.id   2e364fb2bd8e3e3e7c958693e97d1d3e
#
_cell.length_a   1.000
_cell.length_b   1.000
_cell.length_c   1.000
_cell.angle_alpha   90.00
_cell.angle_beta   90.00
_cell.angle_gamma   90.00
#
_symmetry.space_group_name_H-M   'P 1'
#
loop_
_entity.id
_entity.type
_entity.pdbx_description
1 polymer ?
#
loop_
_entity_poly.entity_id
_entity_poly.type
_entity_poly.pdbx_seq_one_letter_code
_entity_poly.pdbx_strand_id
1 'polypeptide(L)'
;MEKMKLTKLEKFWILYDVGNSAFIMLVSTIIPIYFNFLAKEAGISEVDYLAYWGYAASAATILVAFIGPIMGTMADTRNFKKPMFAITMMVGVIGCAMLSVPKSWMVFLIVFVIAKAGYNASVIFYDSMLVDITTQDRMDTVSSHGYAWGYIGSCIPFVISLVFVLMYKSIGITMGMGMTIAFILNAAWWLLVTLPLLRNYKQKYYVDMPEHPVRSSFQRLGKTLGAIKKEKHIFIYLLAFFFFIDGVYTIISMATAYGSALGLDSTGLLLALLVTQIVAFPCALLFSRLSKKYETGFLIKICILAYTGIAIFAIQLDKQWEFWFLAVMVGMFQGAIQALSRSYFAKIIPAEKSGEYFGIYDICGKGASFMGTTLVGVVAQVTNVANAGVAIISVMFIIGFLLFCKAVKLNQCRS
;
A
#
# COMPACT_ATOMS: atom_id res chain seq x y z
N MET A 1 -30.64 -1.00 14.23
CA MET A 1 -29.17 -0.89 14.25
C MET A 1 -28.79 0.59 14.19
N GLU A 2 -28.31 1.12 15.28
CA GLU A 2 -27.88 2.51 15.36
C GLU A 2 -26.74 2.76 14.36
N LYS A 3 -26.86 3.79 13.52
CA LYS A 3 -25.79 4.19 12.60
C LYS A 3 -24.59 4.63 13.44
N MET A 4 -23.60 3.77 13.60
CA MET A 4 -22.37 4.08 14.32
C MET A 4 -21.69 5.25 13.61
N LYS A 5 -21.82 6.46 14.16
CA LYS A 5 -21.19 7.67 13.60
C LYS A 5 -19.69 7.61 13.88
N LEU A 6 -18.88 7.90 12.86
CA LEU A 6 -17.42 8.07 13.00
C LEU A 6 -17.14 9.28 13.90
N THR A 7 -16.22 9.11 14.84
CA THR A 7 -15.73 10.21 15.68
C THR A 7 -14.95 11.22 14.84
N LYS A 8 -14.72 12.42 15.37
CA LYS A 8 -13.95 13.46 14.69
C LYS A 8 -12.51 13.00 14.40
N LEU A 9 -11.89 12.31 15.36
CA LEU A 9 -10.53 11.83 15.22
C LEU A 9 -10.42 10.68 14.21
N GLU A 10 -11.39 9.75 14.20
CA GLU A 10 -11.47 8.69 13.18
C GLU A 10 -11.58 9.28 11.77
N LYS A 11 -12.41 10.33 11.58
CA LYS A 11 -12.50 11.02 10.28
C LYS A 11 -11.17 11.66 9.86
N PHE A 12 -10.45 12.27 10.79
CA PHE A 12 -9.14 12.85 10.49
C PHE A 12 -8.11 11.83 10.12
N TRP A 13 -8.15 10.65 10.74
CA TRP A 13 -7.29 9.54 10.38
C TRP A 13 -7.62 9.02 8.97
N ILE A 14 -8.90 8.86 8.63
CA ILE A 14 -9.38 8.47 7.29
C ILE A 14 -8.91 9.48 6.21
N LEU A 15 -8.90 10.78 6.51
CA LEU A 15 -8.44 11.80 5.57
C LEU A 15 -6.97 11.61 5.16
N TYR A 16 -6.12 11.05 6.00
CA TYR A 16 -4.76 10.74 5.60
C TYR A 16 -4.72 9.70 4.47
N ASP A 17 -5.55 8.65 4.50
CA ASP A 17 -5.66 7.69 3.39
C ASP A 17 -6.10 8.37 2.09
N VAL A 18 -7.00 9.35 2.17
CA VAL A 18 -7.39 10.18 1.00
C VAL A 18 -6.20 10.95 0.42
N GLY A 19 -5.33 11.46 1.29
CA GLY A 19 -4.15 12.23 0.87
C GLY A 19 -3.06 11.35 0.26
N ASN A 20 -2.66 10.32 0.99
CA ASN A 20 -1.52 9.49 0.60
C ASN A 20 -1.81 8.61 -0.64
N SER A 21 -3.06 8.18 -0.82
CA SER A 21 -3.47 7.38 -1.98
C SER A 21 -3.30 8.15 -3.30
N ALA A 22 -3.39 9.48 -3.28
CA ALA A 22 -3.12 10.31 -4.45
C ALA A 22 -1.66 10.17 -4.93
N PHE A 23 -0.70 10.12 -4.00
CA PHE A 23 0.71 9.88 -4.35
C PHE A 23 0.91 8.47 -4.94
N ILE A 24 0.25 7.44 -4.41
CA ILE A 24 0.34 6.08 -4.98
C ILE A 24 -0.21 6.02 -6.40
N MET A 25 -1.29 6.74 -6.68
CA MET A 25 -1.82 6.85 -8.05
C MET A 25 -0.80 7.49 -9.00
N LEU A 26 -0.10 8.53 -8.56
CA LEU A 26 1.01 9.11 -9.36
C LEU A 26 2.14 8.11 -9.60
N VAL A 27 2.56 7.36 -8.56
CA VAL A 27 3.63 6.36 -8.65
C VAL A 27 3.29 5.27 -9.67
N SER A 28 2.04 4.87 -9.72
CA SER A 28 1.59 3.80 -10.62
C SER A 28 1.33 4.25 -12.06
N THR A 29 1.26 5.57 -12.33
CA THR A 29 0.79 6.08 -13.62
C THR A 29 1.65 7.24 -14.16
N ILE A 30 1.58 8.41 -13.55
CA ILE A 30 2.14 9.66 -14.10
C ILE A 30 3.67 9.72 -13.94
N ILE A 31 4.20 9.27 -12.81
CA ILE A 31 5.65 9.30 -12.56
C ILE A 31 6.42 8.44 -13.58
N PRO A 32 6.02 7.20 -13.88
CA PRO A 32 6.64 6.40 -14.93
C PRO A 32 6.60 7.05 -16.32
N ILE A 33 5.49 7.72 -16.67
CA ILE A 33 5.35 8.43 -17.95
C ILE A 33 6.40 9.56 -18.05
N TYR A 34 6.57 10.35 -16.99
CA TYR A 34 7.53 11.43 -17.00
C TYR A 34 8.98 10.94 -16.97
N PHE A 35 9.26 9.87 -16.21
CA PHE A 35 10.56 9.24 -16.22
C PHE A 35 10.91 8.70 -17.62
N ASN A 36 9.95 8.06 -18.32
CA ASN A 36 10.15 7.61 -19.71
C ASN A 36 10.49 8.79 -20.65
N PHE A 37 9.80 9.92 -20.50
CA PHE A 37 10.07 11.12 -21.26
C PHE A 37 11.51 11.61 -21.04
N LEU A 38 11.96 11.75 -19.77
CA LEU A 38 13.32 12.17 -19.43
C LEU A 38 14.39 11.15 -19.89
N ALA A 39 14.10 9.87 -19.81
CA ALA A 39 14.98 8.80 -20.25
C ALA A 39 15.19 8.82 -21.78
N LYS A 40 14.12 9.04 -22.55
CA LYS A 40 14.19 9.19 -24.02
C LYS A 40 14.97 10.44 -24.42
N GLU A 41 14.78 11.56 -23.77
CA GLU A 41 15.58 12.78 -24.02
C GLU A 41 17.07 12.56 -23.75
N ALA A 42 17.42 11.67 -22.79
CA ALA A 42 18.79 11.31 -22.45
C ALA A 42 19.36 10.17 -23.31
N GLY A 43 18.61 9.62 -24.27
CA GLY A 43 19.05 8.53 -25.13
C GLY A 43 19.14 7.16 -24.43
N ILE A 44 18.44 6.99 -23.30
CA ILE A 44 18.40 5.71 -22.57
C ILE A 44 17.50 4.72 -23.31
N SER A 45 17.97 3.47 -23.42
CA SER A 45 17.19 2.39 -24.02
C SER A 45 15.91 2.05 -23.23
N GLU A 46 14.91 1.50 -23.88
CA GLU A 46 13.68 1.07 -23.19
C GLU A 46 13.93 -0.03 -22.16
N VAL A 47 14.94 -0.89 -22.40
CA VAL A 47 15.36 -1.93 -21.46
C VAL A 47 15.98 -1.30 -20.19
N ASP A 48 16.90 -0.35 -20.36
CA ASP A 48 17.54 0.34 -19.24
C ASP A 48 16.54 1.21 -18.47
N TYR A 49 15.59 1.85 -19.17
CA TYR A 49 14.48 2.60 -18.54
C TYR A 49 13.72 1.70 -17.54
N LEU A 50 13.29 0.52 -17.97
CA LEU A 50 12.55 -0.42 -17.11
C LEU A 50 13.42 -0.90 -15.94
N ALA A 51 14.69 -1.20 -16.18
CA ALA A 51 15.63 -1.62 -15.16
C ALA A 51 15.84 -0.53 -14.09
N TYR A 52 16.12 0.71 -14.50
CA TYR A 52 16.34 1.83 -13.58
C TYR A 52 15.09 2.19 -12.78
N TRP A 53 13.89 2.13 -13.40
CA TRP A 53 12.63 2.27 -12.68
C TRP A 53 12.46 1.21 -11.58
N GLY A 54 12.71 -0.05 -11.93
CA GLY A 54 12.66 -1.18 -11.00
C GLY A 54 13.66 -1.02 -9.85
N TYR A 55 14.90 -0.62 -10.15
CA TYR A 55 15.93 -0.38 -9.13
C TYR A 55 15.57 0.75 -8.18
N ALA A 56 15.03 1.86 -8.70
CA ALA A 56 14.60 2.98 -7.88
C ALA A 56 13.42 2.60 -6.96
N ALA A 57 12.42 1.91 -7.51
CA ALA A 57 11.28 1.43 -6.73
C ALA A 57 11.70 0.44 -5.62
N SER A 58 12.65 -0.46 -5.94
CA SER A 58 13.22 -1.43 -4.99
C SER A 58 14.06 -0.74 -3.92
N ALA A 59 14.92 0.22 -4.30
CA ALA A 59 15.75 0.96 -3.36
C ALA A 59 14.91 1.68 -2.29
N ALA A 60 13.82 2.33 -2.67
CA ALA A 60 12.90 2.97 -1.72
C ALA A 60 12.28 1.97 -0.73
N THR A 61 11.92 0.78 -1.22
CA THR A 61 11.32 -0.27 -0.39
C THR A 61 12.34 -0.89 0.55
N ILE A 62 13.53 -1.22 0.06
CA ILE A 62 14.64 -1.78 0.85
C ILE A 62 15.07 -0.81 1.95
N LEU A 63 15.21 0.48 1.63
CA LEU A 63 15.57 1.51 2.60
C LEU A 63 14.59 1.52 3.79
N VAL A 64 13.29 1.49 3.51
CA VAL A 64 12.27 1.51 4.56
C VAL A 64 12.16 0.17 5.27
N ALA A 65 12.38 -0.96 4.59
CA ALA A 65 12.41 -2.28 5.23
C ALA A 65 13.49 -2.38 6.32
N PHE A 66 14.66 -1.75 6.12
CA PHE A 66 15.71 -1.71 7.14
C PHE A 66 15.45 -0.69 8.25
N ILE A 67 14.98 0.51 7.88
CA ILE A 67 14.84 1.63 8.83
C ILE A 67 13.48 1.58 9.56
N GLY A 68 12.43 1.09 8.89
CA GLY A 68 11.04 1.11 9.37
C GLY A 68 10.82 0.49 10.74
N PRO A 69 11.29 -0.73 11.03
CA PRO A 69 11.12 -1.33 12.35
C PRO A 69 11.84 -0.58 13.47
N ILE A 70 13.03 -0.01 13.17
CA ILE A 70 13.80 0.80 14.12
C ILE A 70 13.03 2.08 14.43
N MET A 71 12.59 2.78 13.39
CA MET A 71 11.79 4.00 13.53
C MET A 71 10.44 3.71 14.22
N GLY A 72 9.83 2.56 13.92
CA GLY A 72 8.62 2.08 14.58
C GLY A 72 8.80 1.89 16.07
N THR A 73 9.91 1.24 16.47
CA THR A 73 10.27 1.07 17.89
C THR A 73 10.53 2.43 18.59
N MET A 74 11.15 3.38 17.90
CA MET A 74 11.33 4.75 18.42
C MET A 74 9.98 5.46 18.55
N ALA A 75 9.08 5.29 17.59
CA ALA A 75 7.76 5.93 17.60
C ALA A 75 6.86 5.45 18.76
N ASP A 76 7.07 4.23 19.27
CA ASP A 76 6.36 3.74 20.45
C ASP A 76 6.79 4.44 21.75
N THR A 77 7.88 5.17 21.76
CA THR A 77 8.27 6.02 22.88
C THR A 77 7.27 7.17 23.04
N ARG A 78 7.03 7.58 24.29
CA ARG A 78 6.07 8.64 24.64
C ARG A 78 6.30 9.91 23.82
N ASN A 79 5.25 10.39 23.13
CA ASN A 79 5.22 11.58 22.29
C ASN A 79 6.11 11.54 21.03
N PHE A 80 6.67 10.39 20.63
CA PHE A 80 7.51 10.28 19.43
C PHE A 80 6.73 9.92 18.17
N LYS A 81 5.60 9.22 18.28
CA LYS A 81 4.84 8.74 17.11
C LYS A 81 4.40 9.87 16.18
N LYS A 82 3.87 10.96 16.75
CA LYS A 82 3.42 12.12 15.96
C LYS A 82 4.55 12.85 15.23
N PRO A 83 5.68 13.20 15.86
CA PRO A 83 6.82 13.80 15.15
C PRO A 83 7.39 12.90 14.06
N MET A 84 7.56 11.59 14.33
CA MET A 84 8.05 10.63 13.34
C MET A 84 7.15 10.57 12.12
N PHE A 85 5.82 10.47 12.32
CA PHE A 85 4.83 10.55 11.26
C PHE A 85 4.93 11.86 10.48
N ALA A 86 4.99 13.00 11.19
CA ALA A 86 5.05 14.31 10.54
C ALA A 86 6.30 14.48 9.67
N ILE A 87 7.48 14.09 10.18
CA ILE A 87 8.75 14.19 9.44
C ILE A 87 8.72 13.31 8.18
N THR A 88 8.36 12.05 8.33
CA THR A 88 8.34 11.12 7.19
C THR A 88 7.29 11.49 6.14
N MET A 89 6.11 11.93 6.58
CA MET A 89 5.07 12.46 5.69
C MET A 89 5.57 13.71 4.96
N MET A 90 6.22 14.66 5.65
CA MET A 90 6.77 15.87 5.01
C MET A 90 7.89 15.54 4.01
N VAL A 91 8.75 14.55 4.29
CA VAL A 91 9.73 14.05 3.31
C VAL A 91 9.02 13.55 2.05
N GLY A 92 7.92 12.78 2.20
CA GLY A 92 7.10 12.32 1.08
C GLY A 92 6.46 13.47 0.29
N VAL A 93 5.82 14.41 0.99
CA VAL A 93 5.14 15.58 0.37
C VAL A 93 6.12 16.49 -0.34
N ILE A 94 7.22 16.87 0.32
CA ILE A 94 8.25 17.74 -0.27
C ILE A 94 8.91 17.01 -1.46
N GLY A 95 9.24 15.74 -1.29
CA GLY A 95 9.78 14.92 -2.38
C GLY A 95 8.83 14.83 -3.57
N CYS A 96 7.52 14.67 -3.35
CA CYS A 96 6.51 14.69 -4.41
C CYS A 96 6.51 16.04 -5.17
N ALA A 97 6.51 17.17 -4.45
CA ALA A 97 6.58 18.48 -5.06
C ALA A 97 7.91 18.69 -5.82
N MET A 98 9.02 18.23 -5.26
CA MET A 98 10.36 18.35 -5.85
C MET A 98 10.54 17.49 -7.12
N LEU A 99 9.71 16.50 -7.41
CA LEU A 99 9.74 15.79 -8.69
C LEU A 99 9.52 16.69 -9.90
N SER A 100 9.00 17.90 -9.70
CA SER A 100 8.82 18.92 -10.73
C SER A 100 10.13 19.61 -11.16
N VAL A 101 11.19 19.54 -10.37
CA VAL A 101 12.41 20.34 -10.55
C VAL A 101 13.47 19.67 -11.45
N PRO A 102 13.76 18.35 -11.32
CA PRO A 102 14.84 17.73 -12.06
C PRO A 102 14.60 17.68 -13.56
N LYS A 103 15.61 18.09 -14.32
CA LYS A 103 15.69 17.89 -15.78
C LYS A 103 16.50 16.64 -16.15
N SER A 104 17.31 16.13 -15.22
CA SER A 104 18.09 14.90 -15.39
C SER A 104 17.28 13.70 -14.86
N TRP A 105 17.22 12.65 -15.66
CA TRP A 105 16.57 11.39 -15.32
C TRP A 105 17.10 10.77 -14.02
N MET A 106 18.42 10.85 -13.79
CA MET A 106 19.05 10.28 -12.59
C MET A 106 18.65 11.05 -11.33
N VAL A 107 18.70 12.39 -11.37
CA VAL A 107 18.27 13.25 -10.25
C VAL A 107 16.77 13.04 -9.97
N PHE A 108 15.95 12.88 -11.01
CA PHE A 108 14.54 12.54 -10.89
C PHE A 108 14.31 11.24 -10.11
N LEU A 109 15.04 10.17 -10.45
CA LEU A 109 14.95 8.90 -9.74
C LEU A 109 15.41 9.01 -8.28
N ILE A 110 16.46 9.78 -7.98
CA ILE A 110 16.91 10.01 -6.60
C ILE A 110 15.81 10.70 -5.78
N VAL A 111 15.20 11.76 -6.33
CA VAL A 111 14.08 12.46 -5.69
C VAL A 111 12.88 11.52 -5.52
N PHE A 112 12.59 10.69 -6.51
CA PHE A 112 11.54 9.68 -6.43
C PHE A 112 11.79 8.66 -5.30
N VAL A 113 13.00 8.14 -5.16
CA VAL A 113 13.37 7.22 -4.07
C VAL A 113 13.14 7.86 -2.71
N ILE A 114 13.55 9.12 -2.53
CA ILE A 114 13.35 9.87 -1.28
C ILE A 114 11.86 10.07 -1.00
N ALA A 115 11.09 10.52 -2.00
CA ALA A 115 9.65 10.74 -1.87
C ALA A 115 8.90 9.44 -1.49
N LYS A 116 9.22 8.35 -2.20
CA LYS A 116 8.61 7.03 -1.97
C LYS A 116 9.03 6.43 -0.62
N ALA A 117 10.28 6.62 -0.19
CA ALA A 117 10.73 6.22 1.14
C ALA A 117 10.00 7.00 2.25
N GLY A 118 9.84 8.31 2.09
CA GLY A 118 9.04 9.15 3.00
C GLY A 118 7.59 8.69 3.09
N TYR A 119 6.96 8.42 1.95
CA TYR A 119 5.62 7.83 1.89
C TYR A 119 5.56 6.49 2.63
N ASN A 120 6.43 5.55 2.28
CA ASN A 120 6.44 4.22 2.87
C ASN A 120 6.62 4.26 4.39
N ALA A 121 7.55 5.08 4.90
CA ALA A 121 7.78 5.24 6.32
C ALA A 121 6.58 5.89 7.02
N SER A 122 5.94 6.89 6.42
CA SER A 122 4.77 7.55 7.01
C SER A 122 3.58 6.62 7.19
N VAL A 123 3.40 5.64 6.27
CA VAL A 123 2.34 4.63 6.35
C VAL A 123 2.54 3.71 7.58
N ILE A 124 3.76 3.35 7.93
CA ILE A 124 4.05 2.55 9.14
C ILE A 124 3.49 3.24 10.39
N PHE A 125 3.76 4.54 10.54
CA PHE A 125 3.26 5.29 11.70
C PHE A 125 1.76 5.50 11.64
N TYR A 126 1.23 5.82 10.47
CA TYR A 126 -0.19 5.96 10.24
C TYR A 126 -0.97 4.69 10.61
N ASP A 127 -0.53 3.53 10.15
CA ASP A 127 -1.16 2.25 10.46
C ASP A 127 -1.06 1.95 11.97
N SER A 128 0.08 2.23 12.60
CA SER A 128 0.27 2.06 14.03
C SER A 128 -0.57 2.99 14.90
N MET A 129 -1.05 4.13 14.34
CA MET A 129 -1.97 5.05 15.04
C MET A 129 -3.37 4.46 15.20
N LEU A 130 -3.75 3.41 14.46
CA LEU A 130 -5.09 2.85 14.51
C LEU A 130 -5.50 2.45 15.94
N VAL A 131 -4.58 1.93 16.74
CA VAL A 131 -4.82 1.57 18.15
C VAL A 131 -5.10 2.79 19.04
N ASP A 132 -4.54 3.96 18.70
CA ASP A 132 -4.72 5.21 19.43
C ASP A 132 -6.02 5.94 19.05
N ILE A 133 -6.45 5.76 17.78
CA ILE A 133 -7.56 6.51 17.16
C ILE A 133 -8.91 5.95 17.55
N THR A 134 -9.02 4.63 17.70
CA THR A 134 -10.31 3.96 17.89
C THR A 134 -10.22 2.77 18.85
N THR A 135 -11.35 2.18 19.17
CA THR A 135 -11.45 0.98 20.03
C THR A 135 -11.44 -0.30 19.19
N GLN A 136 -11.12 -1.44 19.78
CA GLN A 136 -10.97 -2.71 19.06
C GLN A 136 -12.20 -3.13 18.27
N ASP A 137 -13.40 -2.89 18.82
CA ASP A 137 -14.69 -3.19 18.18
C ASP A 137 -14.97 -2.33 16.93
N ARG A 138 -14.29 -1.19 16.79
CA ARG A 138 -14.46 -0.23 15.69
C ARG A 138 -13.33 -0.28 14.65
N MET A 139 -12.22 -0.95 14.95
CA MET A 139 -11.02 -0.95 14.09
C MET A 139 -11.31 -1.38 12.65
N ASP A 140 -12.13 -2.43 12.45
CA ASP A 140 -12.50 -2.89 11.10
C ASP A 140 -13.28 -1.82 10.33
N THR A 141 -14.22 -1.16 11.01
CA THR A 141 -15.02 -0.08 10.41
C THR A 141 -14.13 1.08 10.01
N VAL A 142 -13.29 1.56 10.92
CA VAL A 142 -12.42 2.72 10.69
C VAL A 142 -11.39 2.42 9.60
N SER A 143 -10.74 1.24 9.64
CA SER A 143 -9.78 0.80 8.64
C SER A 143 -10.41 0.68 7.24
N SER A 144 -11.59 0.08 7.14
CA SER A 144 -12.30 -0.06 5.85
C SER A 144 -12.76 1.30 5.28
N HIS A 145 -13.14 2.25 6.14
CA HIS A 145 -13.45 3.62 5.70
C HIS A 145 -12.19 4.34 5.21
N GLY A 146 -11.02 4.12 5.83
CA GLY A 146 -9.74 4.66 5.36
C GLY A 146 -9.49 4.27 3.91
N TYR A 147 -9.46 2.97 3.63
CA TYR A 147 -9.26 2.47 2.27
C TYR A 147 -10.36 2.93 1.30
N ALA A 148 -11.65 2.86 1.70
CA ALA A 148 -12.75 3.28 0.84
C ALA A 148 -12.58 4.75 0.41
N TRP A 149 -12.45 5.66 1.37
CA TRP A 149 -12.28 7.08 1.06
C TRP A 149 -10.94 7.39 0.40
N GLY A 150 -9.89 6.60 0.66
CA GLY A 150 -8.62 6.67 -0.05
C GLY A 150 -8.78 6.43 -1.55
N TYR A 151 -9.49 5.37 -1.93
CA TYR A 151 -9.73 5.03 -3.34
C TYR A 151 -10.46 6.14 -4.09
N ILE A 152 -11.61 6.58 -3.60
CA ILE A 152 -12.40 7.59 -4.33
C ILE A 152 -11.78 8.98 -4.21
N GLY A 153 -11.20 9.31 -3.06
CA GLY A 153 -10.62 10.63 -2.82
C GLY A 153 -9.34 10.88 -3.63
N SER A 154 -8.55 9.85 -3.91
CA SER A 154 -7.37 9.95 -4.77
C SER A 154 -7.72 10.15 -6.24
N CYS A 155 -8.90 9.73 -6.69
CA CYS A 155 -9.34 9.95 -8.06
C CYS A 155 -9.46 11.45 -8.41
N ILE A 156 -9.78 12.31 -7.45
CA ILE A 156 -9.97 13.76 -7.69
C ILE A 156 -8.67 14.42 -8.19
N PRO A 157 -7.58 14.45 -7.40
CA PRO A 157 -6.32 15.06 -7.87
C PRO A 157 -5.70 14.28 -9.04
N PHE A 158 -5.94 12.96 -9.14
CA PHE A 158 -5.47 12.14 -10.23
C PHE A 158 -6.09 12.52 -11.57
N VAL A 159 -7.42 12.63 -11.66
CA VAL A 159 -8.12 13.04 -12.91
C VAL A 159 -7.70 14.43 -13.34
N ILE A 160 -7.61 15.38 -12.39
CA ILE A 160 -7.13 16.72 -12.70
C ILE A 160 -5.70 16.67 -13.27
N SER A 161 -4.82 15.89 -12.65
CA SER A 161 -3.44 15.69 -13.12
C SER A 161 -3.39 15.10 -14.52
N LEU A 162 -4.22 14.08 -14.80
CA LEU A 162 -4.30 13.45 -16.13
C LEU A 162 -4.70 14.46 -17.21
N VAL A 163 -5.63 15.36 -16.94
CA VAL A 163 -6.02 16.41 -17.91
C VAL A 163 -4.81 17.24 -18.30
N PHE A 164 -4.03 17.73 -17.33
CA PHE A 164 -2.83 18.54 -17.61
C PHE A 164 -1.72 17.74 -18.30
N VAL A 165 -1.57 16.46 -17.96
CA VAL A 165 -0.51 15.60 -18.51
C VAL A 165 -0.85 15.09 -19.92
N LEU A 166 -2.10 14.78 -20.23
CA LEU A 166 -2.49 14.24 -21.54
C LEU A 166 -2.85 15.34 -22.53
N MET A 167 -3.45 16.43 -22.06
CA MET A 167 -3.91 17.54 -22.90
C MET A 167 -2.94 18.72 -22.96
N TYR A 168 -1.68 18.56 -22.53
CA TYR A 168 -0.72 19.64 -22.42
C TYR A 168 -0.57 20.44 -23.73
N LYS A 169 -0.53 19.75 -24.90
CA LYS A 169 -0.45 20.41 -26.22
C LYS A 169 -1.70 21.24 -26.53
N SER A 170 -2.89 20.70 -26.23
CA SER A 170 -4.17 21.37 -26.48
C SER A 170 -4.38 22.59 -25.59
N ILE A 171 -3.81 22.56 -24.38
CA ILE A 171 -3.86 23.67 -23.41
C ILE A 171 -2.75 24.72 -23.70
N GLY A 172 -1.80 24.40 -24.59
CA GLY A 172 -0.69 25.31 -24.96
C GLY A 172 0.45 25.37 -23.93
N ILE A 173 0.64 24.33 -23.12
CA ILE A 173 1.74 24.22 -22.14
C ILE A 173 2.73 23.12 -22.55
N THR A 174 3.91 23.12 -21.93
CA THR A 174 4.89 22.05 -22.14
C THR A 174 4.56 20.81 -21.29
N MET A 175 5.07 19.65 -21.69
CA MET A 175 4.96 18.42 -20.91
C MET A 175 5.50 18.60 -19.47
N GLY A 176 6.64 19.29 -19.33
CA GLY A 176 7.23 19.60 -18.02
C GLY A 176 6.31 20.47 -17.15
N MET A 177 5.60 21.45 -17.72
CA MET A 177 4.62 22.24 -16.97
C MET A 177 3.42 21.41 -16.53
N GLY A 178 2.89 20.54 -17.40
CA GLY A 178 1.81 19.63 -17.06
C GLY A 178 2.19 18.72 -15.89
N MET A 179 3.41 18.16 -15.91
CA MET A 179 3.94 17.33 -14.82
C MET A 179 4.16 18.14 -13.54
N THR A 180 4.68 19.37 -13.63
CA THR A 180 4.84 20.25 -12.48
C THR A 180 3.51 20.50 -11.77
N ILE A 181 2.45 20.80 -12.53
CA ILE A 181 1.10 21.00 -11.98
C ILE A 181 0.63 19.72 -11.30
N ALA A 182 0.81 18.56 -11.93
CA ALA A 182 0.40 17.28 -11.35
C ALA A 182 1.11 16.99 -10.03
N PHE A 183 2.43 17.16 -9.94
CA PHE A 183 3.20 16.89 -8.73
C PHE A 183 2.87 17.86 -7.60
N ILE A 184 2.78 19.15 -7.88
CA ILE A 184 2.44 20.17 -6.88
C ILE A 184 0.99 19.99 -6.38
N LEU A 185 0.04 19.72 -7.28
CA LEU A 185 -1.36 19.48 -6.92
C LEU A 185 -1.50 18.31 -5.95
N ASN A 186 -0.86 17.18 -6.25
CA ASN A 186 -0.94 15.99 -5.40
C ASN A 186 -0.19 16.17 -4.07
N ALA A 187 0.96 16.84 -4.07
CA ALA A 187 1.68 17.21 -2.85
C ALA A 187 0.83 18.11 -1.93
N ALA A 188 0.22 19.14 -2.52
CA ALA A 188 -0.67 20.05 -1.79
C ALA A 188 -1.92 19.33 -1.28
N TRP A 189 -2.54 18.49 -2.10
CA TRP A 189 -3.66 17.64 -1.70
C TRP A 189 -3.30 16.79 -0.49
N TRP A 190 -2.21 16.02 -0.57
CA TRP A 190 -1.75 15.17 0.52
C TRP A 190 -1.49 15.95 1.80
N LEU A 191 -0.78 17.07 1.71
CA LEU A 191 -0.50 17.94 2.85
C LEU A 191 -1.79 18.46 3.50
N LEU A 192 -2.67 19.09 2.70
CA LEU A 192 -3.86 19.79 3.22
C LEU A 192 -4.82 18.84 3.93
N VAL A 193 -5.09 17.66 3.34
CA VAL A 193 -6.01 16.70 3.96
C VAL A 193 -5.40 15.97 5.16
N THR A 194 -4.06 16.00 5.34
CA THR A 194 -3.36 15.44 6.50
C THR A 194 -3.33 16.40 7.70
N LEU A 195 -3.40 17.71 7.49
CA LEU A 195 -3.30 18.71 8.57
C LEU A 195 -4.27 18.47 9.73
N PRO A 196 -5.55 18.08 9.52
CA PRO A 196 -6.47 17.79 10.61
C PRO A 196 -5.97 16.68 11.54
N LEU A 197 -5.41 15.60 10.98
CA LEU A 197 -4.83 14.52 11.78
C LEU A 197 -3.62 15.01 12.57
N LEU A 198 -2.67 15.70 11.93
CA LEU A 198 -1.49 16.24 12.59
C LEU A 198 -1.84 17.18 13.75
N ARG A 199 -2.88 17.99 13.63
CA ARG A 199 -3.28 18.92 14.69
C ARG A 199 -3.92 18.21 15.88
N ASN A 200 -4.74 17.17 15.64
CA ASN A 200 -5.61 16.59 16.66
C ASN A 200 -5.12 15.25 17.22
N TYR A 201 -4.18 14.57 16.57
CA TYR A 201 -3.67 13.29 17.05
C TYR A 201 -2.87 13.45 18.35
N LYS A 202 -3.16 12.55 19.29
CA LYS A 202 -2.42 12.36 20.55
C LYS A 202 -2.14 10.87 20.73
N GLN A 203 -0.91 10.51 21.00
CA GLN A 203 -0.51 9.14 21.29
C GLN A 203 -1.11 8.72 22.65
N LYS A 204 -1.85 7.61 22.68
CA LYS A 204 -2.46 7.05 23.90
C LYS A 204 -1.60 5.93 24.47
N TYR A 205 -1.13 5.05 23.62
CA TYR A 205 -0.32 3.90 24.01
C TYR A 205 1.15 4.16 23.68
N TYR A 206 2.00 3.97 24.66
CA TYR A 206 3.43 4.25 24.55
C TYR A 206 4.24 3.44 25.56
N VAL A 207 5.55 3.39 25.32
CA VAL A 207 6.55 2.88 26.25
C VAL A 207 7.30 4.09 26.83
N ASP A 208 7.66 4.03 28.10
CA ASP A 208 8.44 5.10 28.74
C ASP A 208 9.79 5.30 28.05
N MET A 209 10.29 6.54 28.11
CA MET A 209 11.50 6.95 27.42
C MET A 209 12.73 6.28 28.06
N PRO A 210 13.49 5.48 27.31
CA PRO A 210 14.72 4.89 27.78
C PRO A 210 15.86 5.94 27.81
N GLU A 211 16.86 5.74 28.64
CA GLU A 211 18.04 6.63 28.74
C GLU A 211 18.77 6.81 27.38
N HIS A 212 18.81 5.75 26.56
CA HIS A 212 19.43 5.76 25.22
C HIS A 212 18.43 5.32 24.14
N PRO A 213 17.58 6.20 23.60
CA PRO A 213 16.48 5.84 22.72
C PRO A 213 16.88 5.01 21.49
N VAL A 214 17.93 5.38 20.78
CA VAL A 214 18.39 4.69 19.56
C VAL A 214 18.92 3.28 19.89
N ARG A 215 19.86 3.17 20.83
CA ARG A 215 20.45 1.88 21.21
C ARG A 215 19.42 0.93 21.80
N SER A 216 18.54 1.44 22.63
CA SER A 216 17.46 0.63 23.21
C SER A 216 16.44 0.18 22.16
N SER A 217 16.22 0.96 21.09
CA SER A 217 15.34 0.56 19.98
C SER A 217 15.85 -0.67 19.25
N PHE A 218 17.16 -0.75 18.96
CA PHE A 218 17.75 -1.96 18.39
C PHE A 218 17.61 -3.18 19.31
N GLN A 219 17.87 -3.00 20.61
CA GLN A 219 17.73 -4.08 21.60
C GLN A 219 16.26 -4.53 21.74
N ARG A 220 15.33 -3.59 21.75
CA ARG A 220 13.89 -3.87 21.83
C ARG A 220 13.42 -4.61 20.58
N LEU A 221 13.81 -4.16 19.39
CA LEU A 221 13.50 -4.84 18.14
C LEU A 221 13.98 -6.30 18.16
N GLY A 222 15.20 -6.55 18.60
CA GLY A 222 15.72 -7.91 18.77
C GLY A 222 14.90 -8.76 19.74
N LYS A 223 14.48 -8.17 20.88
CA LYS A 223 13.59 -8.84 21.85
C LYS A 223 12.21 -9.11 21.26
N THR A 224 11.65 -8.17 20.50
CA THR A 224 10.32 -8.35 19.87
C THR A 224 10.35 -9.38 18.77
N LEU A 225 11.39 -9.45 17.96
CA LEU A 225 11.55 -10.55 17.00
C LEU A 225 11.62 -11.93 17.70
N GLY A 226 12.30 -12.00 18.83
CA GLY A 226 12.32 -13.19 19.70
C GLY A 226 10.96 -13.49 20.33
N ALA A 227 10.21 -12.47 20.74
CA ALA A 227 8.86 -12.61 21.29
C ALA A 227 7.85 -13.07 20.24
N ILE A 228 7.89 -12.51 19.03
CA ILE A 228 7.03 -12.91 17.90
C ILE A 228 7.20 -14.40 17.59
N LYS A 229 8.44 -14.92 17.60
CA LYS A 229 8.68 -16.36 17.42
C LYS A 229 8.01 -17.24 18.49
N LYS A 230 7.90 -16.73 19.72
CA LYS A 230 7.23 -17.42 20.84
C LYS A 230 5.71 -17.28 20.76
N GLU A 231 5.21 -16.14 20.28
CA GLU A 231 3.79 -15.87 20.05
C GLU A 231 3.33 -16.44 18.70
N LYS A 232 3.15 -17.77 18.67
CA LYS A 232 2.88 -18.53 17.43
C LYS A 232 1.75 -17.96 16.57
N HIS A 233 0.69 -17.38 17.17
CA HIS A 233 -0.43 -16.80 16.44
C HIS A 233 -0.02 -15.57 15.64
N ILE A 234 0.80 -14.66 16.20
CA ILE A 234 1.31 -13.48 15.50
C ILE A 234 2.31 -13.88 14.41
N PHE A 235 3.24 -14.81 14.74
CA PHE A 235 4.24 -15.28 13.77
C PHE A 235 3.59 -15.92 12.55
N ILE A 236 2.64 -16.84 12.76
CA ILE A 236 1.94 -17.53 11.65
C ILE A 236 1.04 -16.54 10.89
N TYR A 237 0.46 -15.55 11.58
CA TYR A 237 -0.29 -14.48 10.90
C TYR A 237 0.62 -13.68 9.96
N LEU A 238 1.77 -13.21 10.41
CA LEU A 238 2.72 -12.47 9.58
C LEU A 238 3.20 -13.29 8.39
N LEU A 239 3.45 -14.58 8.58
CA LEU A 239 3.81 -15.48 7.49
C LEU A 239 2.65 -15.69 6.50
N ALA A 240 1.42 -15.84 6.99
CA ALA A 240 0.24 -15.91 6.14
C ALA A 240 0.03 -14.61 5.35
N PHE A 241 0.16 -13.48 6.05
CA PHE A 241 0.06 -12.14 5.47
C PHE A 241 1.11 -11.95 4.36
N PHE A 242 2.35 -12.34 4.61
CA PHE A 242 3.41 -12.30 3.62
C PHE A 242 2.99 -12.99 2.31
N PHE A 243 2.44 -14.20 2.37
CA PHE A 243 2.05 -14.93 1.16
C PHE A 243 0.81 -14.35 0.47
N PHE A 244 -0.27 -14.06 1.19
CA PHE A 244 -1.49 -13.64 0.52
C PHE A 244 -1.45 -12.17 0.08
N ILE A 245 -0.78 -11.28 0.83
CA ILE A 245 -0.70 -9.87 0.45
C ILE A 245 0.28 -9.64 -0.71
N ASP A 246 1.33 -10.47 -0.79
CA ASP A 246 2.22 -10.51 -1.95
C ASP A 246 1.44 -10.83 -3.23
N GLY A 247 0.60 -11.86 -3.20
CA GLY A 247 -0.29 -12.17 -4.31
C GLY A 247 -1.17 -10.98 -4.71
N VAL A 248 -1.76 -10.29 -3.73
CA VAL A 248 -2.59 -9.09 -3.97
C VAL A 248 -1.79 -7.97 -4.64
N TYR A 249 -0.63 -7.61 -4.07
CA TYR A 249 0.20 -6.54 -4.61
C TYR A 249 0.80 -6.89 -5.97
N THR A 250 1.13 -8.17 -6.18
CA THR A 250 1.62 -8.65 -7.48
C THR A 250 0.54 -8.53 -8.54
N ILE A 251 -0.70 -8.93 -8.27
CA ILE A 251 -1.83 -8.74 -9.21
C ILE A 251 -1.99 -7.25 -9.54
N ILE A 252 -2.02 -6.37 -8.52
CA ILE A 252 -2.21 -4.92 -8.72
C ILE A 252 -1.07 -4.30 -9.55
N SER A 253 0.17 -4.68 -9.27
CA SER A 253 1.34 -4.08 -9.92
C SER A 253 1.62 -4.61 -11.31
N MET A 254 1.26 -5.87 -11.59
CA MET A 254 1.55 -6.53 -12.86
C MET A 254 0.36 -6.58 -13.82
N ALA A 255 -0.85 -6.22 -13.39
CA ALA A 255 -2.06 -6.35 -14.21
C ALA A 255 -1.93 -5.68 -15.59
N THR A 256 -1.45 -4.43 -15.63
CA THR A 256 -1.28 -3.69 -16.89
C THR A 256 -0.14 -4.26 -17.74
N ALA A 257 0.98 -4.66 -17.13
CA ALA A 257 2.10 -5.26 -17.84
C ALA A 257 1.68 -6.61 -18.45
N TYR A 258 0.97 -7.43 -17.70
CA TYR A 258 0.43 -8.70 -18.16
C TYR A 258 -0.59 -8.52 -19.31
N GLY A 259 -1.56 -7.60 -19.14
CA GLY A 259 -2.52 -7.29 -20.20
C GLY A 259 -1.86 -6.78 -21.47
N SER A 260 -0.82 -5.94 -21.35
CA SER A 260 -0.04 -5.46 -22.49
C SER A 260 0.74 -6.58 -23.18
N ALA A 261 1.31 -7.52 -22.41
CA ALA A 261 2.00 -8.70 -22.97
C ALA A 261 1.07 -9.64 -23.76
N LEU A 262 -0.20 -9.63 -23.41
CA LEU A 262 -1.25 -10.34 -24.16
C LEU A 262 -1.80 -9.55 -25.37
N GLY A 263 -1.26 -8.36 -25.64
CA GLY A 263 -1.69 -7.52 -26.77
C GLY A 263 -3.00 -6.77 -26.56
N LEU A 264 -3.45 -6.61 -25.31
CA LEU A 264 -4.68 -5.87 -24.99
C LEU A 264 -4.49 -4.35 -25.17
N ASP A 265 -5.59 -3.64 -25.48
CA ASP A 265 -5.55 -2.19 -25.68
C ASP A 265 -5.13 -1.42 -24.43
N SER A 266 -4.10 -0.61 -24.56
CA SER A 266 -3.50 0.16 -23.45
C SER A 266 -4.50 1.15 -22.82
N THR A 267 -5.38 1.77 -23.61
CA THR A 267 -6.39 2.69 -23.10
C THR A 267 -7.41 1.92 -22.24
N GLY A 268 -7.84 0.75 -22.73
CA GLY A 268 -8.71 -0.15 -21.99
C GLY A 268 -8.08 -0.63 -20.67
N LEU A 269 -6.78 -0.90 -20.64
CA LEU A 269 -6.07 -1.28 -19.42
C LEU A 269 -6.07 -0.14 -18.37
N LEU A 270 -5.79 1.09 -18.79
CA LEU A 270 -5.80 2.26 -17.88
C LEU A 270 -7.21 2.56 -17.33
N LEU A 271 -8.23 2.48 -18.19
CA LEU A 271 -9.62 2.68 -17.77
C LEU A 271 -10.07 1.57 -16.80
N ALA A 272 -9.65 0.33 -16.99
CA ALA A 272 -9.94 -0.76 -16.08
C ALA A 272 -9.34 -0.53 -14.69
N LEU A 273 -8.13 0.05 -14.58
CA LEU A 273 -7.57 0.46 -13.28
C LEU A 273 -8.44 1.51 -12.57
N LEU A 274 -8.97 2.48 -13.30
CA LEU A 274 -9.88 3.48 -12.74
C LEU A 274 -11.18 2.84 -12.25
N VAL A 275 -11.74 1.91 -13.03
CA VAL A 275 -12.92 1.13 -12.62
C VAL A 275 -12.65 0.34 -11.34
N THR A 276 -11.47 -0.26 -11.20
CA THR A 276 -11.07 -0.95 -9.97
C THR A 276 -11.18 -0.03 -8.75
N GLN A 277 -10.72 1.22 -8.84
CA GLN A 277 -10.81 2.19 -7.75
C GLN A 277 -12.27 2.56 -7.42
N ILE A 278 -13.09 2.78 -8.45
CA ILE A 278 -14.51 3.13 -8.29
C ILE A 278 -15.28 1.98 -7.62
N VAL A 279 -15.03 0.74 -8.03
CA VAL A 279 -15.66 -0.46 -7.45
C VAL A 279 -15.15 -0.71 -6.02
N ALA A 280 -13.88 -0.47 -5.75
CA ALA A 280 -13.29 -0.68 -4.43
C ALA A 280 -13.94 0.18 -3.34
N PHE A 281 -14.39 1.39 -3.66
CA PHE A 281 -15.03 2.29 -2.71
C PHE A 281 -16.30 1.69 -2.06
N PRO A 282 -17.38 1.38 -2.81
CA PRO A 282 -18.60 0.82 -2.21
C PRO A 282 -18.37 -0.55 -1.60
N CYS A 283 -17.47 -1.38 -2.17
CA CYS A 283 -17.20 -2.71 -1.67
C CYS A 283 -16.44 -2.66 -0.32
N ALA A 284 -15.47 -1.77 -0.14
CA ALA A 284 -14.82 -1.58 1.15
C ALA A 284 -15.81 -1.12 2.23
N LEU A 285 -16.77 -0.25 1.90
CA LEU A 285 -17.86 0.14 2.80
C LEU A 285 -18.82 -1.03 3.10
N LEU A 286 -19.08 -1.91 2.13
CA LEU A 286 -19.85 -3.14 2.34
C LEU A 286 -19.16 -4.04 3.37
N PHE A 287 -17.87 -4.31 3.20
CA PHE A 287 -17.09 -5.11 4.15
C PHE A 287 -17.01 -4.47 5.53
N SER A 288 -16.96 -3.14 5.62
CA SER A 288 -17.13 -2.40 6.88
C SER A 288 -18.46 -2.69 7.59
N ARG A 289 -19.54 -2.92 6.83
CA ARG A 289 -20.85 -3.33 7.40
C ARG A 289 -20.86 -4.80 7.77
N LEU A 290 -20.26 -5.65 6.95
CA LEU A 290 -20.19 -7.09 7.19
C LEU A 290 -19.34 -7.41 8.42
N SER A 291 -18.27 -6.65 8.70
CA SER A 291 -17.43 -6.84 9.89
C SER A 291 -18.13 -6.60 11.23
N LYS A 292 -19.34 -6.01 11.21
CA LYS A 292 -20.21 -5.91 12.39
C LYS A 292 -21.03 -7.17 12.67
N LYS A 293 -21.15 -8.06 11.69
CA LYS A 293 -21.95 -9.30 11.79
C LYS A 293 -21.09 -10.54 11.82
N TYR A 294 -19.94 -10.49 11.17
CA TYR A 294 -19.04 -11.63 10.98
C TYR A 294 -17.67 -11.30 11.54
N GLU A 295 -17.00 -12.30 12.07
CA GLU A 295 -15.63 -12.16 12.56
C GLU A 295 -14.68 -11.70 11.45
N THR A 296 -13.74 -10.81 11.79
CA THR A 296 -12.73 -10.28 10.86
C THR A 296 -11.96 -11.40 10.16
N GLY A 297 -11.58 -12.45 10.93
CA GLY A 297 -10.86 -13.61 10.38
C GLY A 297 -11.66 -14.38 9.33
N PHE A 298 -12.97 -14.49 9.47
CA PHE A 298 -13.84 -15.12 8.47
C PHE A 298 -13.89 -14.30 7.18
N LEU A 299 -14.04 -12.99 7.28
CA LEU A 299 -14.09 -12.11 6.12
C LEU A 299 -12.76 -12.08 5.35
N ILE A 300 -11.62 -12.11 6.04
CA ILE A 300 -10.30 -12.23 5.39
C ILE A 300 -10.18 -13.54 4.62
N LYS A 301 -10.66 -14.67 5.18
CA LYS A 301 -10.68 -15.97 4.47
C LYS A 301 -11.46 -15.88 3.15
N ILE A 302 -12.64 -15.24 3.17
CA ILE A 302 -13.43 -15.01 1.95
C ILE A 302 -12.63 -14.21 0.93
N CYS A 303 -11.96 -13.13 1.36
CA CYS A 303 -11.13 -12.32 0.46
C CYS A 303 -9.97 -13.12 -0.15
N ILE A 304 -9.27 -13.94 0.64
CA ILE A 304 -8.16 -14.77 0.13
C ILE A 304 -8.67 -15.79 -0.88
N LEU A 305 -9.81 -16.45 -0.61
CA LEU A 305 -10.43 -17.38 -1.56
C LEU A 305 -10.87 -16.70 -2.85
N ALA A 306 -11.45 -15.50 -2.76
CA ALA A 306 -11.82 -14.71 -3.92
C ALA A 306 -10.59 -14.37 -4.78
N TYR A 307 -9.50 -13.93 -4.15
CA TYR A 307 -8.25 -13.66 -4.86
C TYR A 307 -7.61 -14.93 -5.44
N THR A 308 -7.75 -16.07 -4.79
CA THR A 308 -7.35 -17.36 -5.37
C THR A 308 -8.12 -17.63 -6.66
N GLY A 309 -9.43 -17.42 -6.65
CA GLY A 309 -10.28 -17.54 -7.86
C GLY A 309 -9.91 -16.56 -8.97
N ILE A 310 -9.62 -15.28 -8.59
CA ILE A 310 -9.13 -14.24 -9.52
C ILE A 310 -7.81 -14.68 -10.18
N ALA A 311 -6.85 -15.20 -9.39
CA ALA A 311 -5.56 -15.65 -9.90
C ALA A 311 -5.70 -16.86 -10.83
N ILE A 312 -6.56 -17.82 -10.49
CA ILE A 312 -6.87 -18.98 -11.36
C ILE A 312 -7.52 -18.53 -12.67
N PHE A 313 -8.49 -17.63 -12.62
CA PHE A 313 -9.14 -17.11 -13.81
C PHE A 313 -8.14 -16.33 -14.69
N ALA A 314 -7.22 -15.59 -14.11
CA ALA A 314 -6.20 -14.82 -14.83
C ALA A 314 -5.25 -15.69 -15.67
N ILE A 315 -5.13 -17.01 -15.38
CA ILE A 315 -4.31 -17.94 -16.17
C ILE A 315 -4.85 -18.11 -17.60
N GLN A 316 -6.16 -17.98 -17.81
CA GLN A 316 -6.80 -18.14 -19.13
C GLN A 316 -7.14 -16.81 -19.80
N LEU A 317 -6.63 -15.70 -19.28
CA LEU A 317 -6.89 -14.36 -19.81
C LEU A 317 -6.35 -14.22 -21.24
N ASP A 318 -7.22 -13.94 -22.21
CA ASP A 318 -6.85 -13.68 -23.59
C ASP A 318 -7.67 -12.54 -24.25
N LYS A 319 -8.75 -12.09 -23.60
CA LYS A 319 -9.69 -11.09 -24.14
C LYS A 319 -9.80 -9.85 -23.28
N GLN A 320 -10.02 -8.71 -23.92
CA GLN A 320 -10.19 -7.42 -23.26
C GLN A 320 -11.33 -7.42 -22.22
N TRP A 321 -12.48 -8.06 -22.50
CA TRP A 321 -13.60 -8.11 -21.56
C TRP A 321 -13.29 -8.92 -20.30
N GLU A 322 -12.45 -9.95 -20.39
CA GLU A 322 -12.00 -10.75 -19.26
C GLU A 322 -11.11 -9.92 -18.32
N PHE A 323 -10.27 -9.05 -18.89
CA PHE A 323 -9.49 -8.11 -18.12
C PHE A 323 -10.37 -7.11 -17.34
N TRP A 324 -11.44 -6.60 -17.99
CA TRP A 324 -12.42 -5.75 -17.29
C TRP A 324 -13.17 -6.49 -16.19
N PHE A 325 -13.55 -7.74 -16.44
CA PHE A 325 -14.14 -8.59 -15.41
C PHE A 325 -13.20 -8.77 -14.22
N LEU A 326 -11.93 -9.10 -14.46
CA LEU A 326 -10.91 -9.21 -13.40
C LEU A 326 -10.73 -7.89 -12.65
N ALA A 327 -10.71 -6.75 -13.34
CA ALA A 327 -10.58 -5.43 -12.72
C ALA A 327 -11.73 -5.16 -11.73
N VAL A 328 -12.95 -5.51 -12.09
CA VAL A 328 -14.12 -5.42 -11.19
C VAL A 328 -13.97 -6.37 -10.00
N MET A 329 -13.60 -7.63 -10.23
CA MET A 329 -13.41 -8.63 -9.18
C MET A 329 -12.30 -8.23 -8.20
N VAL A 330 -11.16 -7.73 -8.69
CA VAL A 330 -10.09 -7.18 -7.87
C VAL A 330 -10.61 -6.01 -7.05
N GLY A 331 -11.31 -5.05 -7.67
CA GLY A 331 -11.90 -3.91 -6.99
C GLY A 331 -12.84 -4.32 -5.84
N MET A 332 -13.64 -5.37 -6.02
CA MET A 332 -14.56 -5.85 -4.98
C MET A 332 -13.85 -6.27 -3.68
N PHE A 333 -12.67 -6.85 -3.75
CA PHE A 333 -11.98 -7.43 -2.60
C PHE A 333 -10.72 -6.68 -2.16
N GLN A 334 -10.13 -5.83 -3.02
CA GLN A 334 -8.88 -5.13 -2.77
C GLN A 334 -8.90 -4.30 -1.49
N GLY A 335 -9.91 -3.46 -1.33
CA GLY A 335 -10.05 -2.62 -0.14
C GLY A 335 -10.33 -3.43 1.11
N ALA A 336 -11.12 -4.50 0.98
CA ALA A 336 -11.49 -5.36 2.09
C ALA A 336 -10.29 -6.13 2.64
N ILE A 337 -9.53 -6.82 1.78
CA ILE A 337 -8.40 -7.66 2.23
C ILE A 337 -7.32 -6.81 2.91
N GLN A 338 -7.01 -5.64 2.39
CA GLN A 338 -6.02 -4.74 2.97
C GLN A 338 -6.50 -4.14 4.29
N ALA A 339 -7.73 -3.61 4.31
CA ALA A 339 -8.30 -2.95 5.48
C ALA A 339 -8.50 -3.90 6.66
N LEU A 340 -9.06 -5.08 6.40
CA LEU A 340 -9.33 -6.08 7.43
C LEU A 340 -8.03 -6.74 7.93
N SER A 341 -7.02 -6.92 7.07
CA SER A 341 -5.70 -7.41 7.50
C SER A 341 -5.02 -6.43 8.45
N ARG A 342 -5.04 -5.12 8.12
CA ARG A 342 -4.52 -4.05 8.99
C ARG A 342 -5.22 -4.04 10.35
N SER A 343 -6.54 -4.05 10.36
CA SER A 343 -7.32 -4.02 11.62
C SER A 343 -7.20 -5.31 12.43
N TYR A 344 -7.17 -6.47 11.76
CA TYR A 344 -6.93 -7.75 12.44
C TYR A 344 -5.57 -7.77 13.14
N PHE A 345 -4.52 -7.31 12.45
CA PHE A 345 -3.19 -7.21 13.03
C PHE A 345 -3.17 -6.27 14.24
N ALA A 346 -3.79 -5.08 14.12
CA ALA A 346 -3.89 -4.13 15.22
C ALA A 346 -4.59 -4.70 16.46
N LYS A 347 -5.53 -5.64 16.29
CA LYS A 347 -6.25 -6.28 17.40
C LYS A 347 -5.42 -7.34 18.14
N ILE A 348 -4.49 -8.01 17.46
CA ILE A 348 -3.73 -9.14 18.03
C ILE A 348 -2.37 -8.74 18.62
N ILE A 349 -1.91 -7.51 18.39
CA ILE A 349 -0.63 -7.01 18.88
C ILE A 349 -0.79 -6.18 20.16
N PRO A 350 0.28 -6.03 20.99
CA PRO A 350 0.29 -5.10 22.11
C PRO A 350 0.19 -3.66 21.62
N ALA A 351 -0.79 -2.90 22.11
CA ALA A 351 -1.05 -1.51 21.68
C ALA A 351 0.15 -0.57 21.92
N GLU A 352 0.88 -0.77 23.03
CA GLU A 352 2.04 0.04 23.42
C GLU A 352 3.24 -0.12 22.49
N LYS A 353 3.27 -1.22 21.71
CA LYS A 353 4.33 -1.56 20.75
C LYS A 353 3.85 -1.54 19.31
N SER A 354 2.74 -0.84 19.03
CA SER A 354 2.11 -0.87 17.71
C SER A 354 3.05 -0.39 16.60
N GLY A 355 3.88 0.61 16.82
CA GLY A 355 4.85 1.10 15.84
C GLY A 355 5.89 0.05 15.47
N GLU A 356 6.45 -0.66 16.45
CA GLU A 356 7.41 -1.72 16.27
C GLU A 356 6.81 -2.89 15.47
N TYR A 357 5.62 -3.35 15.85
CA TYR A 357 4.91 -4.43 15.17
C TYR A 357 4.48 -4.05 13.75
N PHE A 358 3.96 -2.83 13.54
CA PHE A 358 3.62 -2.36 12.20
C PHE A 358 4.84 -2.12 11.30
N GLY A 359 6.00 -1.79 11.88
CA GLY A 359 7.27 -1.80 11.14
C GLY A 359 7.61 -3.19 10.58
N ILE A 360 7.40 -4.25 11.35
CA ILE A 360 7.60 -5.64 10.89
C ILE A 360 6.51 -6.05 9.89
N TYR A 361 5.26 -5.67 10.12
CA TYR A 361 4.14 -5.91 9.22
C TYR A 361 4.38 -5.29 7.83
N ASP A 362 4.92 -4.07 7.78
CA ASP A 362 5.25 -3.37 6.54
C ASP A 362 6.35 -4.09 5.73
N ILE A 363 7.36 -4.66 6.43
CA ILE A 363 8.36 -5.51 5.78
C ILE A 363 7.70 -6.74 5.14
N CYS A 364 6.79 -7.41 5.87
CA CYS A 364 6.07 -8.56 5.33
C CYS A 364 5.22 -8.17 4.11
N GLY A 365 4.55 -7.01 4.14
CA GLY A 365 3.73 -6.55 3.03
C GLY A 365 4.54 -6.12 1.80
N LYS A 366 5.53 -5.24 1.99
CA LYS A 366 6.31 -4.66 0.89
C LYS A 366 7.47 -5.55 0.41
N GLY A 367 8.09 -6.28 1.34
CA GLY A 367 9.12 -7.27 1.01
C GLY A 367 8.55 -8.43 0.20
N ALA A 368 7.32 -8.81 0.50
CA ALA A 368 6.56 -9.79 -0.24
C ALA A 368 6.37 -9.34 -1.70
N SER A 369 5.91 -8.12 -1.95
CA SER A 369 5.64 -7.60 -3.31
C SER A 369 6.84 -7.74 -4.28
N PHE A 370 8.05 -7.69 -3.77
CA PHE A 370 9.27 -7.98 -4.57
C PHE A 370 9.38 -9.47 -4.91
N MET A 371 9.02 -10.36 -3.98
CA MET A 371 9.14 -11.81 -4.20
C MET A 371 8.12 -12.30 -5.25
N GLY A 372 6.86 -11.89 -5.16
CA GLY A 372 5.83 -12.31 -6.10
C GLY A 372 6.08 -11.88 -7.52
N THR A 373 6.45 -10.61 -7.73
CA THR A 373 6.80 -10.11 -9.06
C THR A 373 8.03 -10.81 -9.64
N THR A 374 9.04 -11.10 -8.81
CA THR A 374 10.24 -11.86 -9.23
C THR A 374 9.88 -13.30 -9.59
N LEU A 375 9.08 -13.98 -8.77
CA LEU A 375 8.66 -15.36 -9.04
C LEU A 375 7.85 -15.46 -10.33
N VAL A 376 6.90 -14.53 -10.55
CA VAL A 376 6.14 -14.48 -11.82
C VAL A 376 7.07 -14.32 -13.01
N GLY A 377 8.04 -13.40 -12.94
CA GLY A 377 9.01 -13.17 -14.01
C GLY A 377 9.90 -14.39 -14.28
N VAL A 378 10.48 -14.98 -13.24
CA VAL A 378 11.37 -16.17 -13.36
C VAL A 378 10.61 -17.37 -13.91
N VAL A 379 9.39 -17.65 -13.39
CA VAL A 379 8.59 -18.79 -13.89
C VAL A 379 8.19 -18.56 -15.35
N ALA A 380 7.78 -17.36 -15.72
CA ALA A 380 7.46 -17.03 -17.11
C ALA A 380 8.67 -17.20 -18.05
N GLN A 381 9.86 -16.78 -17.62
CA GLN A 381 11.10 -16.96 -18.40
C GLN A 381 11.50 -18.44 -18.54
N VAL A 382 11.48 -19.20 -17.45
CA VAL A 382 11.89 -20.61 -17.46
C VAL A 382 10.93 -21.48 -18.27
N THR A 383 9.64 -21.19 -18.19
CA THR A 383 8.61 -21.96 -18.92
C THR A 383 8.34 -21.44 -20.33
N ASN A 384 8.83 -20.23 -20.67
CA ASN A 384 8.46 -19.49 -21.87
C ASN A 384 6.93 -19.27 -22.03
N VAL A 385 6.19 -19.28 -20.91
CA VAL A 385 4.72 -19.12 -20.90
C VAL A 385 4.35 -18.07 -19.84
N ALA A 386 3.83 -16.91 -20.26
CA ALA A 386 3.44 -15.84 -19.37
C ALA A 386 2.39 -16.29 -18.31
N ASN A 387 1.45 -17.14 -18.75
CA ASN A 387 0.39 -17.65 -17.88
C ASN A 387 0.90 -18.56 -16.76
N ALA A 388 2.03 -19.26 -16.96
CA ALA A 388 2.66 -20.05 -15.90
C ALA A 388 3.19 -19.17 -14.77
N GLY A 389 3.70 -17.98 -15.11
CA GLY A 389 4.08 -16.97 -14.11
C GLY A 389 2.88 -16.55 -13.24
N VAL A 390 1.71 -16.35 -13.83
CA VAL A 390 0.49 -16.00 -13.10
C VAL A 390 0.00 -17.15 -12.22
N ALA A 391 0.17 -18.41 -12.65
CA ALA A 391 -0.25 -19.59 -11.88
C ALA A 391 0.45 -19.67 -10.51
N ILE A 392 1.70 -19.20 -10.37
CA ILE A 392 2.42 -19.21 -9.08
C ILE A 392 1.73 -18.37 -8.02
N ILE A 393 1.02 -17.30 -8.43
CA ILE A 393 0.26 -16.43 -7.52
C ILE A 393 -0.87 -17.22 -6.84
N SER A 394 -1.53 -18.13 -7.58
CA SER A 394 -2.58 -18.99 -7.01
C SER A 394 -2.01 -19.90 -5.90
N VAL A 395 -0.81 -20.43 -6.08
CA VAL A 395 -0.12 -21.23 -5.06
C VAL A 395 0.16 -20.40 -3.81
N MET A 396 0.59 -19.15 -3.99
CA MET A 396 0.86 -18.24 -2.87
C MET A 396 -0.41 -17.96 -2.06
N PHE A 397 -1.56 -17.73 -2.72
CA PHE A 397 -2.83 -17.55 -2.03
C PHE A 397 -3.26 -18.81 -1.27
N ILE A 398 -3.07 -20.01 -1.84
CA ILE A 398 -3.40 -21.27 -1.16
C ILE A 398 -2.54 -21.45 0.10
N ILE A 399 -1.22 -21.24 0.01
CA ILE A 399 -0.32 -21.27 1.16
C ILE A 399 -0.74 -20.25 2.21
N GLY A 400 -0.98 -19.01 1.78
CA GLY A 400 -1.45 -17.90 2.63
C GLY A 400 -2.77 -18.25 3.34
N PHE A 401 -3.73 -18.85 2.63
CA PHE A 401 -5.00 -19.28 3.19
C PHE A 401 -4.84 -20.35 4.30
N LEU A 402 -4.04 -21.38 4.03
CA LEU A 402 -3.81 -22.46 5.00
C LEU A 402 -3.12 -21.95 6.27
N LEU A 403 -2.10 -21.10 6.10
CA LEU A 403 -1.40 -20.46 7.21
C LEU A 403 -2.34 -19.52 7.98
N PHE A 404 -3.18 -18.74 7.29
CA PHE A 404 -4.13 -17.85 7.93
C PHE A 404 -5.19 -18.61 8.74
N CYS A 405 -5.71 -19.73 8.22
CA CYS A 405 -6.61 -20.60 8.97
C CYS A 405 -5.97 -21.11 10.27
N LYS A 406 -4.68 -21.48 10.21
CA LYS A 406 -3.91 -21.90 11.39
C LYS A 406 -3.71 -20.75 12.38
N ALA A 407 -3.40 -19.53 11.90
CA ALA A 407 -3.24 -18.34 12.73
C ALA A 407 -4.52 -18.00 13.50
N VAL A 408 -5.67 -18.01 12.81
CA VAL A 408 -6.99 -17.74 13.42
C VAL A 408 -7.31 -18.78 14.51
N LYS A 409 -7.10 -20.07 14.23
CA LYS A 409 -7.33 -21.15 15.23
C LYS A 409 -6.45 -20.95 16.46
N LEU A 410 -5.18 -20.62 16.31
CA LEU A 410 -4.27 -20.37 17.44
C LEU A 410 -4.66 -19.13 18.25
N ASN A 411 -5.20 -18.10 17.61
CA ASN A 411 -5.68 -16.90 18.31
C ASN A 411 -6.94 -17.20 19.13
N GLN A 412 -7.89 -18.00 18.60
CA GLN A 412 -9.11 -18.42 19.30
C GLN A 412 -8.83 -19.33 20.51
N CYS A 413 -7.77 -20.12 20.50
CA CYS A 413 -7.37 -20.94 21.65
C CYS A 413 -6.75 -20.13 22.79
N ARG A 414 -6.44 -18.85 22.59
CA ARG A 414 -5.83 -17.96 23.59
C ARG A 414 -6.86 -17.02 24.25
N SER A 415 -7.96 -16.69 23.55
CA SER A 415 -9.10 -15.90 24.06
C SER A 415 -10.01 -16.76 24.91
#